data_d2b1bee393de2656706559b7ca0a3f84
#
_entry.id   d2b1bee393de2656706559b7ca0a3f84
#
_cell.length_a   1.000
_cell.length_b   1.000
_cell.length_c   1.000
_cell.angle_alpha   90.00
_cell.angle_beta   90.00
_cell.angle_gamma   90.00
#
_symmetry.space_group_name_H-M   'P 1'
#
loop_
_entity.id
_entity.type
_entity.pdbx_description
1 polymer ?
#
loop_
_entity_poly.entity_id
_entity_poly.type
_entity_poly.pdbx_seq_one_letter_code
_entity_poly.pdbx_strand_id
1 'polypeptide(L)'
;MAFELLPFLSAVFGWIYFLCWSGSFYPQPLLNLHRKTTAGTTVDFPLINCLDYAIAGFLAYFVSNVAFYYSPLVRSQYAARNHGLTPTVAFNDITFAAHALLISCITTSQYIPKLWGFAPAHGTKPSRFILGIALGCVIGVVFVAFIVATAPGDGDPRTTWCALDVVYAVSYVKLVITLIKYTPQVMTNYRNKSTKGWSIWQILLDFSGGLLSVSQQAIDSYLQRDWSGITGNPVKFALGNVSMVYDVVFIAQHYILYHGSEGKAEERDSLLRDDEEHQRLD
;
A
#
# COMPACT_ATOMS: atom_id res chain seq x y z
N MET A 1 -23.58 25.89 12.93
CA MET A 1 -23.79 25.01 11.77
C MET A 1 -22.49 24.64 11.02
N ALA A 2 -21.59 25.56 10.64
CA ALA A 2 -20.36 25.22 9.95
C ALA A 2 -19.38 24.35 10.80
N PHE A 3 -19.42 24.46 12.11
CA PHE A 3 -18.59 23.68 13.03
C PHE A 3 -18.97 22.21 13.14
N GLU A 4 -20.25 21.87 12.86
CA GLU A 4 -20.72 20.47 12.88
C GLU A 4 -20.52 19.77 11.53
N LEU A 5 -20.40 20.53 10.45
CA LEU A 5 -20.23 20.00 9.10
C LEU A 5 -18.83 19.37 8.88
N LEU A 6 -17.78 20.00 9.38
CA LEU A 6 -16.41 19.53 9.14
C LEU A 6 -16.10 18.18 9.81
N PRO A 7 -16.45 17.92 11.08
CA PRO A 7 -16.31 16.60 11.67
C PRO A 7 -17.09 15.51 10.93
N PHE A 8 -18.30 15.84 10.47
CA PHE A 8 -19.10 14.93 9.65
C PHE A 8 -18.43 14.63 8.31
N LEU A 9 -17.93 15.64 7.60
CA LEU A 9 -17.20 15.45 6.34
C LEU A 9 -15.92 14.64 6.54
N SER A 10 -15.15 14.87 7.61
CA SER A 10 -13.99 14.07 7.95
C SER A 10 -14.35 12.60 8.12
N ALA A 11 -15.39 12.29 8.86
CA ALA A 11 -15.86 10.91 9.04
C ALA A 11 -16.33 10.29 7.71
N VAL A 12 -17.09 11.02 6.91
CA VAL A 12 -17.56 10.55 5.58
C VAL A 12 -16.36 10.27 4.66
N PHE A 13 -15.39 11.18 4.56
CA PHE A 13 -14.21 11.00 3.74
C PHE A 13 -13.38 9.80 4.21
N GLY A 14 -13.28 9.59 5.54
CA GLY A 14 -12.63 8.44 6.12
C GLY A 14 -13.24 7.10 5.70
N TRP A 15 -14.56 7.00 5.68
CA TRP A 15 -15.22 5.78 5.25
C TRP A 15 -15.24 5.59 3.74
N ILE A 16 -15.37 6.67 2.97
CA ILE A 16 -15.33 6.56 1.50
C ILE A 16 -13.92 6.16 1.04
N TYR A 17 -12.84 6.73 1.58
CA TYR A 17 -11.51 6.29 1.19
C TYR A 17 -11.24 4.84 1.59
N PHE A 18 -11.76 4.39 2.74
CA PHE A 18 -11.71 2.99 3.13
C PHE A 18 -12.34 2.10 2.06
N LEU A 19 -13.54 2.44 1.58
CA LEU A 19 -14.21 1.68 0.53
C LEU A 19 -13.44 1.71 -0.80
N CYS A 20 -12.91 2.87 -1.19
CA CYS A 20 -12.12 3.02 -2.42
C CYS A 20 -10.85 2.16 -2.38
N TRP A 21 -10.04 2.33 -1.34
CA TRP A 21 -8.81 1.56 -1.20
C TRP A 21 -9.06 0.07 -0.97
N SER A 22 -10.07 -0.28 -0.18
CA SER A 22 -10.45 -1.67 0.00
C SER A 22 -10.92 -2.31 -1.29
N GLY A 23 -11.72 -1.59 -2.08
CA GLY A 23 -12.20 -2.04 -3.38
C GLY A 23 -11.07 -2.30 -4.37
N SER A 24 -9.99 -1.54 -4.31
CA SER A 24 -8.84 -1.68 -5.21
C SER A 24 -8.08 -3.01 -5.07
N PHE A 25 -8.23 -3.71 -3.94
CA PHE A 25 -7.55 -5.01 -3.72
C PHE A 25 -8.25 -6.21 -4.34
N TYR A 26 -9.54 -6.11 -4.68
CA TYR A 26 -10.32 -7.26 -5.15
C TYR A 26 -10.11 -7.67 -6.62
N PRO A 27 -9.84 -6.77 -7.57
CA PRO A 27 -9.75 -7.14 -8.97
C PRO A 27 -8.76 -8.28 -9.25
N GLN A 28 -7.59 -8.25 -8.62
CA GLN A 28 -6.56 -9.26 -8.86
C GLN A 28 -6.91 -10.65 -8.30
N PRO A 29 -7.27 -10.83 -7.01
CA PRO A 29 -7.63 -12.15 -6.51
C PRO A 29 -8.87 -12.74 -7.18
N LEU A 30 -9.84 -11.91 -7.57
CA LEU A 30 -11.01 -12.36 -8.31
C LEU A 30 -10.65 -12.85 -9.72
N LEU A 31 -9.75 -12.12 -10.39
CA LEU A 31 -9.24 -12.50 -11.71
C LEU A 31 -8.48 -13.84 -11.64
N ASN A 32 -7.63 -14.03 -10.63
CA ASN A 32 -6.92 -15.28 -10.40
C ASN A 32 -7.88 -16.46 -10.16
N LEU A 33 -8.92 -16.23 -9.35
CA LEU A 33 -9.98 -17.24 -9.10
C LEU A 33 -10.74 -17.62 -10.37
N HIS A 34 -11.11 -16.62 -11.17
CA HIS A 34 -11.83 -16.85 -12.41
C HIS A 34 -10.98 -17.64 -13.43
N ARG A 35 -9.71 -17.26 -13.57
CA ARG A 35 -8.76 -17.93 -14.49
C ARG A 35 -8.19 -19.24 -13.95
N LYS A 36 -8.35 -19.52 -12.66
CA LYS A 36 -7.70 -20.65 -11.94
C LYS A 36 -6.19 -20.70 -12.15
N THR A 37 -5.56 -19.55 -12.26
CA THR A 37 -4.10 -19.40 -12.44
C THR A 37 -3.64 -18.03 -12.03
N THR A 38 -2.38 -17.91 -11.58
CA THR A 38 -1.68 -16.64 -11.33
C THR A 38 -0.76 -16.24 -12.50
N ALA A 39 -0.92 -16.88 -13.66
CA ALA A 39 -0.13 -16.57 -14.85
C ALA A 39 -0.29 -15.09 -15.27
N GLY A 40 0.83 -14.46 -15.62
CA GLY A 40 0.88 -13.03 -15.97
C GLY A 40 1.15 -12.08 -14.80
N THR A 41 1.19 -12.59 -13.56
CA THR A 41 1.55 -11.83 -12.37
C THR A 41 2.67 -12.52 -11.60
N THR A 42 3.36 -11.76 -10.74
CA THR A 42 4.42 -12.29 -9.87
C THR A 42 3.96 -12.26 -8.41
N VAL A 43 4.45 -13.20 -7.61
CA VAL A 43 4.19 -13.23 -6.17
C VAL A 43 4.79 -12.01 -5.45
N ASP A 44 5.75 -11.33 -6.06
CA ASP A 44 6.47 -10.21 -5.46
C ASP A 44 5.54 -9.10 -4.97
N PHE A 45 4.54 -8.71 -5.78
CA PHE A 45 3.63 -7.62 -5.43
C PHE A 45 2.70 -7.97 -4.24
N PRO A 46 1.92 -9.05 -4.25
CA PRO A 46 1.11 -9.41 -3.09
C PRO A 46 1.97 -9.85 -1.90
N LEU A 47 3.12 -10.49 -2.17
CA LEU A 47 4.03 -10.91 -1.13
C LEU A 47 4.65 -9.73 -0.40
N ILE A 48 5.12 -8.67 -1.09
CA ILE A 48 5.67 -7.49 -0.44
C ILE A 48 4.59 -6.74 0.38
N ASN A 49 3.34 -6.84 -0.02
CA ASN A 49 2.22 -6.37 0.78
C ASN A 49 1.94 -7.28 2.00
N CYS A 50 2.23 -8.59 1.91
CA CYS A 50 2.06 -9.61 2.96
C CYS A 50 3.33 -10.00 3.69
N LEU A 51 4.53 -9.78 3.16
CA LEU A 51 5.82 -9.99 3.85
C LEU A 51 5.95 -9.13 5.11
N ASP A 52 4.94 -8.46 5.30
CA ASP A 52 4.37 -8.10 6.55
C ASP A 52 4.37 -9.25 7.60
N TYR A 53 4.48 -10.50 7.19
CA TYR A 53 4.59 -11.65 8.07
C TYR A 53 5.86 -11.63 8.93
N ALA A 54 6.86 -10.88 8.55
CA ALA A 54 8.09 -10.74 9.31
C ALA A 54 8.39 -9.28 9.71
N ILE A 55 7.37 -8.40 9.85
CA ILE A 55 7.52 -6.99 10.27
C ILE A 55 7.54 -5.97 9.10
N ALA A 56 6.91 -6.23 7.97
CA ALA A 56 6.89 -5.26 6.88
C ALA A 56 5.48 -5.02 6.31
N GLY A 57 5.16 -3.85 5.75
CA GLY A 57 4.00 -3.45 4.97
C GLY A 57 2.65 -3.32 5.70
N PHE A 58 1.61 -4.13 5.41
CA PHE A 58 0.28 -3.95 6.03
C PHE A 58 0.20 -4.43 7.48
N LEU A 59 0.93 -5.47 7.90
CA LEU A 59 1.02 -5.83 9.31
C LEU A 59 1.71 -4.73 10.11
N ALA A 60 2.83 -4.22 9.60
CA ALA A 60 3.52 -3.09 10.20
C ALA A 60 2.59 -1.86 10.29
N TYR A 61 1.85 -1.56 9.22
CA TYR A 61 0.88 -0.47 9.21
C TYR A 61 -0.28 -0.72 10.19
N PHE A 62 -0.80 -1.94 10.26
CA PHE A 62 -1.83 -2.32 11.22
C PHE A 62 -1.33 -2.19 12.66
N VAL A 63 -0.17 -2.77 12.97
CA VAL A 63 0.43 -2.72 14.32
C VAL A 63 0.72 -1.29 14.75
N SER A 64 1.29 -0.46 13.86
CA SER A 64 1.56 0.95 14.18
C SER A 64 0.27 1.74 14.41
N ASN A 65 -0.79 1.55 13.60
CA ASN A 65 -2.07 2.21 13.80
C ASN A 65 -2.74 1.78 15.11
N VAL A 66 -2.71 0.49 15.44
CA VAL A 66 -3.21 -0.02 16.73
C VAL A 66 -2.42 0.59 17.89
N ALA A 67 -1.09 0.68 17.80
CA ALA A 67 -0.26 1.30 18.81
C ALA A 67 -0.57 2.79 19.00
N PHE A 68 -0.67 3.55 17.92
CA PHE A 68 -1.05 4.97 17.99
C PHE A 68 -2.45 5.21 18.52
N TYR A 69 -3.40 4.33 18.24
CA TYR A 69 -4.79 4.51 18.64
C TYR A 69 -5.05 4.04 20.07
N TYR A 70 -4.51 2.88 20.48
CA TYR A 70 -4.85 2.23 21.75
C TYR A 70 -3.78 2.30 22.82
N SER A 71 -2.48 2.46 22.50
CA SER A 71 -1.43 2.42 23.50
C SER A 71 -1.33 3.76 24.27
N PRO A 72 -1.64 3.80 25.59
CA PRO A 72 -1.49 5.01 26.38
C PRO A 72 -0.03 5.50 26.42
N LEU A 73 0.94 4.57 26.47
CA LEU A 73 2.36 4.87 26.47
C LEU A 73 2.78 5.59 25.18
N VAL A 74 2.42 5.04 24.02
CA VAL A 74 2.76 5.63 22.73
C VAL A 74 2.10 7.00 22.55
N ARG A 75 0.83 7.13 22.97
CA ARG A 75 0.08 8.40 22.92
C ARG A 75 0.67 9.46 23.83
N SER A 76 1.09 9.12 25.05
CA SER A 76 1.74 10.08 25.95
C SER A 76 3.11 10.55 25.42
N GLN A 77 3.90 9.63 24.88
CA GLN A 77 5.18 9.96 24.24
C GLN A 77 4.99 10.82 22.97
N TYR A 78 3.95 10.53 22.18
CA TYR A 78 3.57 11.34 21.02
C TYR A 78 3.18 12.76 21.46
N ALA A 79 2.30 12.90 22.44
CA ALA A 79 1.89 14.20 22.97
C ALA A 79 3.09 15.01 23.51
N ALA A 80 4.03 14.35 24.18
CA ALA A 80 5.24 15.01 24.67
C ALA A 80 6.10 15.61 23.53
N ARG A 81 6.23 14.93 22.39
CA ARG A 81 6.97 15.41 21.21
C ARG A 81 6.18 16.39 20.34
N ASN A 82 4.86 16.34 20.36
CA ASN A 82 3.99 17.11 19.48
C ASN A 82 3.08 18.07 20.25
N HIS A 83 3.63 18.86 21.15
CA HIS A 83 2.93 19.97 21.83
C HIS A 83 1.59 19.59 22.51
N GLY A 84 1.46 18.35 23.01
CA GLY A 84 0.23 17.87 23.64
C GLY A 84 -0.82 17.32 22.67
N LEU A 85 -0.53 17.25 21.38
CA LEU A 85 -1.45 16.73 20.36
C LEU A 85 -1.63 15.23 20.46
N THR A 86 -2.76 14.76 19.96
CA THR A 86 -3.04 13.33 19.79
C THR A 86 -2.68 12.86 18.38
N PRO A 87 -2.26 11.59 18.21
CA PRO A 87 -2.05 11.02 16.88
C PRO A 87 -3.30 11.14 16.00
N THR A 88 -3.14 11.48 14.74
CA THR A 88 -4.23 11.64 13.75
C THR A 88 -4.69 10.29 13.16
N VAL A 89 -4.43 9.18 13.86
CA VAL A 89 -4.92 7.85 13.47
C VAL A 89 -6.36 7.67 13.90
N ALA A 90 -7.23 7.37 12.95
CA ALA A 90 -8.65 7.11 13.18
C ALA A 90 -8.96 5.59 13.15
N PHE A 91 -10.12 5.20 13.65
CA PHE A 91 -10.53 3.79 13.65
C PHE A 91 -10.66 3.18 12.25
N ASN A 92 -11.05 3.99 11.25
CA ASN A 92 -11.09 3.57 9.85
C ASN A 92 -9.70 3.26 9.27
N ASP A 93 -8.61 3.89 9.77
CA ASP A 93 -7.23 3.53 9.39
C ASP A 93 -6.88 2.10 9.84
N ILE A 94 -7.29 1.74 11.07
CA ILE A 94 -7.09 0.38 11.60
C ILE A 94 -7.90 -0.64 10.80
N THR A 95 -9.17 -0.33 10.53
CA THR A 95 -10.07 -1.20 9.77
C THR A 95 -9.54 -1.42 8.36
N PHE A 96 -9.07 -0.36 7.71
CA PHE A 96 -8.42 -0.45 6.39
C PHE A 96 -7.17 -1.34 6.43
N ALA A 97 -6.27 -1.12 7.40
CA ALA A 97 -5.05 -1.90 7.51
C ALA A 97 -5.32 -3.40 7.74
N ALA A 98 -6.29 -3.73 8.59
CA ALA A 98 -6.73 -5.10 8.85
C ALA A 98 -7.31 -5.76 7.58
N HIS A 99 -8.19 -5.05 6.88
CA HIS A 99 -8.80 -5.52 5.64
C HIS A 99 -7.74 -5.74 4.53
N ALA A 100 -6.87 -4.77 4.32
CA ALA A 100 -5.81 -4.84 3.32
C ALA A 100 -4.85 -6.02 3.60
N LEU A 101 -4.50 -6.24 4.87
CA LEU A 101 -3.70 -7.39 5.29
C LEU A 101 -4.40 -8.71 4.93
N LEU A 102 -5.68 -8.85 5.27
CA LEU A 102 -6.45 -10.06 4.99
C LEU A 102 -6.50 -10.37 3.49
N ILE A 103 -6.86 -9.40 2.65
CA ILE A 103 -6.96 -9.63 1.20
C ILE A 103 -5.58 -9.89 0.58
N SER A 104 -4.54 -9.22 1.07
CA SER A 104 -3.17 -9.48 0.63
C SER A 104 -2.72 -10.91 0.99
N CYS A 105 -3.06 -11.41 2.17
CA CYS A 105 -2.80 -12.80 2.56
C CYS A 105 -3.53 -13.79 1.65
N ILE A 106 -4.81 -13.53 1.35
CA ILE A 106 -5.60 -14.35 0.41
C ILE A 106 -4.93 -14.34 -0.97
N THR A 107 -4.58 -13.17 -1.50
CA THR A 107 -3.94 -13.04 -2.82
C THR A 107 -2.60 -13.77 -2.86
N THR A 108 -1.77 -13.64 -1.83
CA THR A 108 -0.48 -14.34 -1.74
C THR A 108 -0.67 -15.86 -1.67
N SER A 109 -1.66 -16.32 -0.92
CA SER A 109 -1.96 -17.76 -0.81
C SER A 109 -2.33 -18.40 -2.15
N GLN A 110 -2.86 -17.60 -3.11
CA GLN A 110 -3.20 -18.07 -4.45
C GLN A 110 -1.96 -18.48 -5.28
N TYR A 111 -0.76 -18.05 -4.89
CA TYR A 111 0.50 -18.49 -5.50
C TYR A 111 0.99 -19.84 -4.96
N ILE A 112 0.24 -20.47 -4.06
CA ILE A 112 0.46 -21.84 -3.58
C ILE A 112 -0.51 -22.77 -4.34
N PRO A 113 -0.09 -23.41 -5.46
CA PRO A 113 -1.00 -24.15 -6.34
C PRO A 113 -1.77 -25.25 -5.60
N LYS A 114 -1.12 -25.91 -4.63
CA LYS A 114 -1.74 -26.99 -3.83
C LYS A 114 -2.93 -26.52 -2.99
N LEU A 115 -2.98 -25.23 -2.60
CA LEU A 115 -4.02 -24.71 -1.73
C LEU A 115 -5.32 -24.42 -2.51
N TRP A 116 -5.18 -23.90 -3.72
CA TRP A 116 -6.32 -23.42 -4.53
C TRP A 116 -6.62 -24.30 -5.74
N GLY A 117 -5.80 -25.33 -6.02
CA GLY A 117 -5.93 -26.16 -7.22
C GLY A 117 -5.67 -25.37 -8.51
N PHE A 118 -4.88 -24.31 -8.46
CA PHE A 118 -4.55 -23.49 -9.61
C PHE A 118 -3.51 -24.18 -10.49
N ALA A 119 -3.55 -23.91 -11.79
CA ALA A 119 -2.51 -24.34 -12.71
C ALA A 119 -1.17 -23.72 -12.32
N PRO A 120 -0.05 -24.49 -12.36
CA PRO A 120 1.28 -23.97 -12.09
C PRO A 120 1.61 -22.80 -13.02
N ALA A 121 2.16 -21.73 -12.47
CA ALA A 121 2.57 -20.54 -13.22
C ALA A 121 4.02 -20.16 -12.92
N HIS A 122 4.64 -19.41 -13.81
CA HIS A 122 5.93 -18.78 -13.54
C HIS A 122 5.75 -17.64 -12.51
N GLY A 123 6.81 -17.30 -11.78
CA GLY A 123 6.76 -16.17 -10.82
C GLY A 123 6.17 -16.51 -9.44
N THR A 124 6.06 -17.80 -9.10
CA THR A 124 5.60 -18.25 -7.77
C THR A 124 6.67 -18.13 -6.68
N LYS A 125 7.92 -17.87 -7.05
CA LYS A 125 9.01 -17.65 -6.11
C LYS A 125 9.31 -16.16 -5.99
N PRO A 126 9.51 -15.65 -4.75
CA PRO A 126 9.87 -14.26 -4.55
C PRO A 126 11.23 -13.94 -5.14
N SER A 127 11.38 -12.74 -5.67
CA SER A 127 12.67 -12.25 -6.17
C SER A 127 13.65 -11.98 -5.03
N ARG A 128 14.94 -12.13 -5.32
CA ARG A 128 16.01 -11.82 -4.36
C ARG A 128 15.98 -10.33 -3.95
N PHE A 129 15.54 -9.47 -4.86
CA PHE A 129 15.39 -8.04 -4.60
C PHE A 129 14.35 -7.77 -3.51
N ILE A 130 13.15 -8.34 -3.63
CA ILE A 130 12.07 -8.20 -2.64
C ILE A 130 12.46 -8.81 -1.29
N LEU A 131 13.10 -9.98 -1.29
CA LEU A 131 13.62 -10.59 -0.06
C LEU A 131 14.69 -9.73 0.62
N GLY A 132 15.58 -9.10 -0.16
CA GLY A 132 16.61 -8.19 0.36
C GLY A 132 15.99 -6.95 1.02
N ILE A 133 14.96 -6.36 0.41
CA ILE A 133 14.23 -5.22 0.98
C ILE A 133 13.53 -5.61 2.29
N ALA A 134 12.81 -6.73 2.27
CA ALA A 134 12.12 -7.22 3.46
C ALA A 134 13.10 -7.45 4.63
N LEU A 135 14.22 -8.11 4.35
CA LEU A 135 15.27 -8.35 5.34
C LEU A 135 15.85 -7.03 5.86
N GLY A 136 16.12 -6.06 4.98
CA GLY A 136 16.62 -4.75 5.36
C GLY A 136 15.65 -3.99 6.28
N CYS A 137 14.34 -4.06 5.97
CA CYS A 137 13.30 -3.49 6.83
C CYS A 137 13.27 -4.14 8.22
N VAL A 138 13.32 -5.48 8.28
CA VAL A 138 13.38 -6.22 9.56
C VAL A 138 14.59 -5.81 10.38
N ILE A 139 15.79 -5.81 9.77
CA ILE A 139 17.02 -5.41 10.44
C ILE A 139 16.90 -3.98 10.97
N GLY A 140 16.35 -3.05 10.18
CA GLY A 140 16.16 -1.66 10.61
C GLY A 140 15.25 -1.53 11.83
N VAL A 141 14.11 -2.23 11.85
CA VAL A 141 13.18 -2.22 13.00
C VAL A 141 13.83 -2.86 14.24
N VAL A 142 14.50 -4.01 14.08
CA VAL A 142 15.22 -4.68 15.18
C VAL A 142 16.32 -3.78 15.73
N PHE A 143 17.05 -3.08 14.88
CA PHE A 143 18.08 -2.15 15.29
C PHE A 143 17.52 -0.98 16.12
N VAL A 144 16.41 -0.37 15.68
CA VAL A 144 15.74 0.69 16.46
C VAL A 144 15.20 0.13 17.79
N ALA A 145 14.58 -1.06 17.76
CA ALA A 145 14.09 -1.70 18.98
C ALA A 145 15.23 -1.99 19.98
N PHE A 146 16.39 -2.41 19.48
CA PHE A 146 17.58 -2.61 20.32
C PHE A 146 18.07 -1.30 20.95
N ILE A 147 18.13 -0.19 20.19
CA ILE A 147 18.49 1.12 20.71
C ILE A 147 17.49 1.54 21.82
N VAL A 148 16.19 1.39 21.58
CA VAL A 148 15.16 1.71 22.57
C VAL A 148 15.28 0.85 23.83
N ALA A 149 15.56 -0.44 23.66
CA ALA A 149 15.73 -1.36 24.81
C ALA A 149 16.97 -1.07 25.66
N THR A 150 17.98 -0.44 25.06
CA THR A 150 19.23 -0.06 25.77
C THR A 150 19.21 1.40 26.26
N ALA A 151 18.19 2.17 25.88
CA ALA A 151 18.03 3.55 26.32
C ALA A 151 17.58 3.63 27.80
N PRO A 152 17.92 4.71 28.52
CA PRO A 152 17.42 4.93 29.87
C PRO A 152 15.89 5.00 29.92
N GLY A 153 15.26 4.13 30.72
CA GLY A 153 13.79 4.00 30.78
C GLY A 153 13.06 5.19 31.38
N ASP A 154 13.77 6.09 32.07
CA ASP A 154 13.29 7.29 32.74
C ASP A 154 13.60 8.57 31.94
N GLY A 155 14.11 8.43 30.72
CA GLY A 155 14.48 9.56 29.86
C GLY A 155 13.28 10.35 29.34
N ASP A 156 13.48 11.67 29.12
CA ASP A 156 12.46 12.51 28.47
C ASP A 156 12.21 12.01 27.03
N PRO A 157 10.97 11.65 26.68
CA PRO A 157 10.64 11.20 25.31
C PRO A 157 11.04 12.18 24.21
N ARG A 158 11.27 13.47 24.53
CA ARG A 158 11.68 14.50 23.55
C ARG A 158 13.13 14.37 23.12
N THR A 159 13.98 13.83 23.97
CA THR A 159 15.44 13.79 23.77
C THR A 159 16.01 12.37 23.77
N THR A 160 15.27 11.39 24.28
CA THR A 160 15.71 10.00 24.38
C THR A 160 14.89 9.08 23.49
N TRP A 161 15.51 7.99 23.08
CA TRP A 161 14.85 6.91 22.35
C TRP A 161 13.78 6.24 23.23
N CYS A 162 12.59 6.04 22.67
CA CYS A 162 11.45 5.51 23.42
C CYS A 162 10.56 4.61 22.54
N ALA A 163 9.53 4.01 23.11
CA ALA A 163 8.64 3.09 22.40
C ALA A 163 8.00 3.72 21.14
N LEU A 164 7.76 5.02 21.13
CA LEU A 164 7.28 5.76 19.95
C LEU A 164 8.21 5.62 18.74
N ASP A 165 9.53 5.57 18.96
CA ASP A 165 10.50 5.44 17.86
C ASP A 165 10.43 4.07 17.19
N VAL A 166 10.15 3.01 17.96
CA VAL A 166 9.87 1.68 17.38
C VAL A 166 8.60 1.72 16.52
N VAL A 167 7.54 2.38 17.01
CA VAL A 167 6.28 2.51 16.25
C VAL A 167 6.50 3.31 14.96
N TYR A 168 7.30 4.38 15.00
CA TYR A 168 7.70 5.12 13.81
C TYR A 168 8.53 4.25 12.85
N ALA A 169 9.53 3.53 13.34
CA ALA A 169 10.33 2.64 12.51
C ALA A 169 9.45 1.61 11.78
N VAL A 170 8.52 0.99 12.51
CA VAL A 170 7.53 0.06 11.94
C VAL A 170 6.65 0.75 10.89
N SER A 171 6.18 1.97 11.14
CA SER A 171 5.33 2.69 10.17
C SER A 171 6.09 3.15 8.93
N TYR A 172 7.38 3.52 9.05
CA TYR A 172 8.25 3.86 7.91
C TYR A 172 8.50 2.68 6.97
N VAL A 173 8.49 1.44 7.48
CA VAL A 173 8.57 0.25 6.63
C VAL A 173 7.46 0.25 5.57
N LYS A 174 6.23 0.58 5.95
CA LYS A 174 5.11 0.69 4.99
C LYS A 174 5.37 1.74 3.92
N LEU A 175 5.95 2.88 4.28
CA LEU A 175 6.31 3.93 3.33
C LEU A 175 7.37 3.45 2.32
N VAL A 176 8.44 2.82 2.81
CA VAL A 176 9.52 2.24 1.97
C VAL A 176 8.93 1.23 0.98
N ILE A 177 8.07 0.33 1.45
CA ILE A 177 7.43 -0.66 0.60
C ILE A 177 6.54 0.01 -0.45
N THR A 178 5.76 1.03 -0.08
CA THR A 178 4.89 1.75 -1.01
C THR A 178 5.69 2.45 -2.11
N LEU A 179 6.85 3.03 -1.79
CA LEU A 179 7.76 3.62 -2.77
C LEU A 179 8.29 2.59 -3.78
N ILE A 180 8.50 1.35 -3.33
CA ILE A 180 9.17 0.34 -4.14
C ILE A 180 8.19 -0.48 -4.97
N LYS A 181 7.02 -0.83 -4.42
CA LYS A 181 6.08 -1.77 -5.03
C LYS A 181 5.54 -1.33 -6.40
N TYR A 182 5.42 -0.03 -6.63
CA TYR A 182 4.88 0.52 -7.88
C TYR A 182 5.93 0.66 -8.98
N THR A 183 7.20 0.88 -8.62
CA THR A 183 8.29 1.13 -9.57
C THR A 183 8.45 0.02 -10.62
N PRO A 184 8.45 -1.29 -10.28
CA PRO A 184 8.57 -2.34 -11.26
C PRO A 184 7.45 -2.31 -12.32
N GLN A 185 6.22 -2.01 -11.90
CA GLN A 185 5.08 -1.97 -12.83
C GLN A 185 5.16 -0.77 -13.77
N VAL A 186 5.48 0.42 -13.27
CA VAL A 186 5.72 1.62 -14.11
C VAL A 186 6.77 1.33 -15.16
N MET A 187 7.87 0.66 -14.75
CA MET A 187 8.97 0.30 -15.66
C MET A 187 8.55 -0.76 -16.68
N THR A 188 7.75 -1.74 -16.28
CA THR A 188 7.21 -2.77 -17.19
C THR A 188 6.29 -2.15 -18.22
N ASN A 189 5.36 -1.27 -17.82
CA ASN A 189 4.50 -0.54 -18.74
C ASN A 189 5.31 0.32 -19.71
N TYR A 190 6.36 1.00 -19.21
CA TYR A 190 7.23 1.81 -20.03
C TYR A 190 7.99 0.98 -21.09
N ARG A 191 8.53 -0.18 -20.71
CA ARG A 191 9.25 -1.09 -21.62
C ARG A 191 8.33 -1.70 -22.67
N ASN A 192 7.15 -2.13 -22.25
CA ASN A 192 6.17 -2.78 -23.11
C ASN A 192 5.37 -1.78 -23.95
N LYS A 193 5.46 -0.47 -23.66
CA LYS A 193 4.63 0.58 -24.27
C LYS A 193 3.14 0.26 -24.21
N SER A 194 2.71 -0.45 -23.17
CA SER A 194 1.33 -0.92 -22.99
C SER A 194 1.02 -1.07 -21.52
N THR A 195 -0.25 -0.86 -21.14
CA THR A 195 -0.79 -1.12 -19.81
C THR A 195 -1.65 -2.38 -19.77
N LYS A 196 -1.59 -3.21 -20.83
CA LYS A 196 -2.37 -4.46 -20.94
C LYS A 196 -2.04 -5.44 -19.81
N GLY A 197 -3.08 -5.96 -19.17
CA GLY A 197 -2.95 -6.91 -18.04
C GLY A 197 -3.11 -6.30 -16.66
N TRP A 198 -3.28 -4.97 -16.58
CA TRP A 198 -3.51 -4.26 -15.33
C TRP A 198 -4.84 -3.49 -15.34
N SER A 199 -5.55 -3.51 -14.20
CA SER A 199 -6.86 -2.88 -14.12
C SER A 199 -6.74 -1.38 -13.82
N ILE A 200 -7.16 -0.53 -14.76
CA ILE A 200 -7.23 0.93 -14.53
C ILE A 200 -8.19 1.28 -13.37
N TRP A 201 -9.23 0.48 -13.15
CA TRP A 201 -10.17 0.69 -12.05
C TRP A 201 -9.48 0.61 -10.67
N GLN A 202 -8.48 -0.27 -10.52
CA GLN A 202 -7.66 -0.32 -9.32
C GLN A 202 -7.00 1.04 -9.04
N ILE A 203 -6.42 1.65 -10.07
CA ILE A 203 -5.72 2.93 -9.99
C ILE A 203 -6.67 4.09 -9.69
N LEU A 204 -7.80 4.13 -10.38
CA LEU A 204 -8.80 5.18 -10.14
C LEU A 204 -9.37 5.12 -8.71
N LEU A 205 -9.59 3.92 -8.18
CA LEU A 205 -10.00 3.72 -6.80
C LEU A 205 -8.90 4.10 -5.81
N ASP A 206 -7.63 3.74 -6.10
CA ASP A 206 -6.48 4.08 -5.26
C ASP A 206 -6.30 5.61 -5.21
N PHE A 207 -6.32 6.27 -6.35
CA PHE A 207 -6.24 7.74 -6.46
C PHE A 207 -7.36 8.45 -5.70
N SER A 208 -8.60 8.00 -5.88
CA SER A 208 -9.76 8.58 -5.17
C SER A 208 -9.63 8.39 -3.66
N GLY A 209 -9.18 7.21 -3.22
CA GLY A 209 -8.89 6.93 -1.83
C GLY A 209 -7.79 7.82 -1.26
N GLY A 210 -6.69 8.02 -2.02
CA GLY A 210 -5.59 8.92 -1.65
C GLY A 210 -6.06 10.36 -1.46
N LEU A 211 -6.82 10.90 -2.42
CA LEU A 211 -7.36 12.26 -2.35
C LEU A 211 -8.26 12.47 -1.13
N LEU A 212 -9.15 11.52 -0.86
CA LEU A 212 -10.06 11.60 0.29
C LEU A 212 -9.32 11.43 1.63
N SER A 213 -8.30 10.58 1.68
CA SER A 213 -7.47 10.39 2.88
C SER A 213 -6.70 11.66 3.23
N VAL A 214 -6.09 12.33 2.23
CA VAL A 214 -5.40 13.62 2.44
C VAL A 214 -6.37 14.71 2.84
N SER A 215 -7.57 14.74 2.22
CA SER A 215 -8.63 15.70 2.56
C SER A 215 -9.12 15.50 4.00
N GLN A 216 -9.34 14.25 4.45
CA GLN A 216 -9.68 13.95 5.83
C GLN A 216 -8.60 14.48 6.78
N GLN A 217 -7.33 14.17 6.51
CA GLN A 217 -6.21 14.60 7.36
C GLN A 217 -6.11 16.14 7.43
N ALA A 218 -6.37 16.84 6.33
CA ALA A 218 -6.40 18.31 6.30
C ALA A 218 -7.55 18.88 7.16
N ILE A 219 -8.74 18.29 7.08
CA ILE A 219 -9.89 18.69 7.92
C ILE A 219 -9.57 18.48 9.40
N ASP A 220 -9.03 17.31 9.75
CA ASP A 220 -8.70 16.96 11.15
C ASP A 220 -7.63 17.91 11.72
N SER A 221 -6.62 18.26 10.92
CA SER A 221 -5.58 19.23 11.30
C SER A 221 -6.15 20.64 11.48
N TYR A 222 -7.05 21.06 10.60
CA TYR A 222 -7.74 22.34 10.72
C TYR A 222 -8.60 22.42 11.99
N LEU A 223 -9.34 21.35 12.31
CA LEU A 223 -10.17 21.27 13.52
C LEU A 223 -9.33 21.32 14.81
N GLN A 224 -8.15 20.72 14.80
CA GLN A 224 -7.20 20.80 15.90
C GLN A 224 -6.48 22.18 15.99
N ARG A 225 -6.68 23.08 15.02
CA ARG A 225 -5.99 24.37 14.85
C ARG A 225 -4.46 24.26 14.87
N ASP A 226 -3.97 23.09 14.49
CA ASP A 226 -2.55 22.80 14.48
C ASP A 226 -2.19 21.87 13.31
N TRP A 227 -1.38 22.40 12.39
CA TRP A 227 -0.91 21.67 11.22
C TRP A 227 0.20 20.64 11.56
N SER A 228 0.68 20.64 12.80
CA SER A 228 1.61 19.60 13.27
C SER A 228 0.94 18.20 13.32
N GLY A 229 -0.38 18.12 13.27
CA GLY A 229 -1.10 16.86 13.05
C GLY A 229 -0.71 16.17 11.74
N ILE A 230 -0.37 16.94 10.69
CA ILE A 230 0.20 16.41 9.43
C ILE A 230 1.65 15.98 9.64
N THR A 231 2.46 16.80 10.28
CA THR A 231 3.88 16.49 10.53
C THR A 231 4.07 15.45 11.61
N GLY A 232 3.14 15.32 12.55
CA GLY A 232 3.15 14.32 13.61
C GLY A 232 2.81 12.89 13.15
N ASN A 233 2.15 12.75 12.00
CA ASN A 233 1.99 11.45 11.32
C ASN A 233 2.48 11.55 9.87
N PRO A 234 3.78 11.76 9.65
CA PRO A 234 4.34 11.98 8.32
C PRO A 234 4.15 10.76 7.40
N VAL A 235 4.03 9.58 7.97
CA VAL A 235 3.83 8.34 7.19
C VAL A 235 2.45 8.31 6.56
N LYS A 236 1.38 8.63 7.29
CA LYS A 236 0.01 8.68 6.72
C LYS A 236 -0.06 9.71 5.59
N PHE A 237 0.49 10.91 5.80
CA PHE A 237 0.54 11.96 4.79
C PHE A 237 1.35 11.54 3.56
N ALA A 238 2.54 10.97 3.76
CA ALA A 238 3.41 10.55 2.67
C ALA A 238 2.81 9.38 1.87
N LEU A 239 2.15 8.41 2.53
CA LEU A 239 1.50 7.29 1.85
C LEU A 239 0.45 7.76 0.85
N GLY A 240 -0.45 8.67 1.26
CA GLY A 240 -1.46 9.23 0.37
C GLY A 240 -0.85 9.99 -0.82
N ASN A 241 0.16 10.81 -0.57
CA ASN A 241 0.81 11.59 -1.64
C ASN A 241 1.64 10.73 -2.59
N VAL A 242 2.41 9.76 -2.07
CA VAL A 242 3.23 8.86 -2.89
C VAL A 242 2.34 7.98 -3.79
N SER A 243 1.27 7.42 -3.24
CA SER A 243 0.29 6.65 -4.02
C SER A 243 -0.26 7.50 -5.16
N MET A 244 -0.78 8.70 -4.86
CA MET A 244 -1.35 9.59 -5.88
C MET A 244 -0.37 9.96 -6.99
N VAL A 245 0.93 10.17 -6.67
CA VAL A 245 1.95 10.45 -7.70
C VAL A 245 2.08 9.26 -8.66
N TYR A 246 2.15 8.04 -8.14
CA TYR A 246 2.19 6.86 -8.98
C TYR A 246 0.90 6.68 -9.80
N ASP A 247 -0.25 6.92 -9.19
CA ASP A 247 -1.54 6.81 -9.87
C ASP A 247 -1.64 7.78 -11.05
N VAL A 248 -1.19 9.03 -10.87
CA VAL A 248 -1.10 10.01 -11.96
C VAL A 248 -0.19 9.50 -13.08
N VAL A 249 0.96 8.91 -12.75
CA VAL A 249 1.86 8.31 -13.75
C VAL A 249 1.17 7.17 -14.51
N PHE A 250 0.46 6.29 -13.80
CA PHE A 250 -0.28 5.18 -14.40
C PHE A 250 -1.44 5.64 -15.28
N ILE A 251 -2.22 6.63 -14.80
CA ILE A 251 -3.29 7.26 -15.57
C ILE A 251 -2.72 7.87 -16.86
N ALA A 252 -1.59 8.57 -16.76
CA ALA A 252 -0.90 9.13 -17.91
C ALA A 252 -0.40 8.02 -18.87
N GLN A 253 0.17 6.94 -18.37
CA GLN A 253 0.57 5.79 -19.19
C GLN A 253 -0.63 5.17 -19.90
N HIS A 254 -1.76 5.02 -19.24
CA HIS A 254 -2.94 4.36 -19.79
C HIS A 254 -3.67 5.24 -20.82
N TYR A 255 -4.02 6.47 -20.47
CA TYR A 255 -4.89 7.32 -21.29
C TYR A 255 -4.14 8.22 -22.28
N ILE A 256 -2.86 8.54 -22.00
CA ILE A 256 -2.11 9.50 -22.81
C ILE A 256 -1.01 8.82 -23.63
N LEU A 257 -0.11 8.07 -22.95
CA LEU A 257 1.11 7.58 -23.61
C LEU A 257 0.89 6.32 -24.44
N TYR A 258 0.00 5.41 -24.00
CA TYR A 258 -0.15 4.09 -24.65
C TYR A 258 -1.56 3.79 -25.13
N HIS A 259 -2.45 4.78 -25.17
CA HIS A 259 -3.85 4.66 -25.58
C HIS A 259 -4.05 4.05 -26.99
N GLY A 260 -3.11 4.21 -27.91
CA GLY A 260 -3.22 3.70 -29.29
C GLY A 260 -2.43 2.42 -29.57
N SER A 261 -1.70 1.89 -28.58
CA SER A 261 -0.85 0.70 -28.77
C SER A 261 -1.61 -0.61 -28.53
N GLU A 262 -2.76 -0.56 -27.87
CA GLU A 262 -3.58 -1.75 -27.58
C GLU A 262 -4.21 -2.34 -28.85
N GLY A 263 -4.77 -1.51 -29.73
CA GLY A 263 -5.32 -1.96 -31.02
C GLY A 263 -4.27 -2.56 -31.96
N LYS A 264 -3.07 -1.95 -32.00
CA LYS A 264 -1.98 -2.48 -32.82
C LYS A 264 -1.40 -3.79 -32.32
N ALA A 265 -1.40 -4.02 -31.01
CA ALA A 265 -0.96 -5.27 -30.41
C ALA A 265 -1.97 -6.41 -30.66
N GLU A 266 -3.27 -6.13 -30.60
CA GLU A 266 -4.32 -7.10 -30.91
C GLU A 266 -4.35 -7.46 -32.40
N GLU A 267 -4.18 -6.47 -33.27
CA GLU A 267 -4.07 -6.67 -34.70
C GLU A 267 -2.85 -7.51 -35.07
N ARG A 268 -1.70 -7.26 -34.43
CA ARG A 268 -0.49 -8.06 -34.62
C ARG A 268 -0.64 -9.49 -34.09
N ASP A 269 -1.26 -9.68 -32.93
CA ASP A 269 -1.50 -11.02 -32.36
C ASP A 269 -2.54 -11.81 -33.20
N SER A 270 -3.54 -11.14 -33.82
CA SER A 270 -4.47 -11.81 -34.73
C SER A 270 -3.77 -12.23 -36.00
N LEU A 271 -2.95 -11.36 -36.60
CA LEU A 271 -2.17 -11.69 -37.79
C LEU A 271 -1.19 -12.84 -37.58
N LEU A 272 -0.53 -12.89 -36.44
CA LEU A 272 0.38 -14.00 -36.09
C LEU A 272 -0.37 -15.34 -35.90
N ARG A 273 -1.59 -15.32 -35.36
CA ARG A 273 -2.43 -16.52 -35.26
C ARG A 273 -2.91 -17.01 -36.61
N ASP A 274 -3.31 -16.10 -37.47
CA ASP A 274 -3.74 -16.43 -38.83
C ASP A 274 -2.60 -17.04 -39.62
N ASP A 275 -1.35 -16.50 -39.49
CA ASP A 275 -0.16 -17.07 -40.12
C ASP A 275 0.20 -18.47 -39.56
N GLU A 276 0.08 -18.70 -38.27
CA GLU A 276 0.32 -20.02 -37.65
C GLU A 276 -0.75 -21.03 -38.04
N GLU A 277 -1.99 -20.61 -38.25
CA GLU A 277 -3.09 -21.48 -38.67
C GLU A 277 -2.94 -21.87 -40.12
N HIS A 278 -2.51 -20.94 -41.00
CA HIS A 278 -2.18 -21.22 -42.41
C HIS A 278 -1.01 -22.18 -42.58
N GLN A 279 0.06 -22.02 -41.73
CA GLN A 279 1.20 -22.94 -41.76
C GLN A 279 0.91 -24.34 -41.24
N ARG A 280 -0.20 -24.57 -40.56
CA ARG A 280 -0.64 -25.90 -40.12
C ARG A 280 -1.54 -26.62 -41.11
N LEU A 281 -2.04 -25.92 -42.12
CA LEU A 281 -2.96 -26.46 -43.10
C LEU A 281 -2.25 -26.80 -44.41
N ASP A 282 -1.01 -26.36 -44.60
CA ASP A 282 -0.08 -26.73 -45.66
C ASP A 282 0.88 -27.86 -45.19
#